data_80b824d20cdee743de295217285a0546
#
_entry.id   80b824d20cdee743de295217285a0546
#
_cell.length_a   1.000
_cell.length_b   1.000
_cell.length_c   1.000
_cell.angle_alpha   90.00
_cell.angle_beta   90.00
_cell.angle_gamma   90.00
#
_symmetry.space_group_name_H-M   'P 1'
#
loop_
_entity.id
_entity.type
_entity.pdbx_description
1 polymer ?
#
loop_
_entity_poly.entity_id
_entity_poly.type
_entity_poly.pdbx_seq_one_letter_code
_entity_poly.pdbx_strand_id
1 'polypeptide(L)'
;MIVIQDNFYPNPEEIREKALNQFFFPGVKGKKVMFPGQRTVSTFSNENFIYVKNRLEKILNRKIIHFPKKNSNTAFTLGLETKNYINWVHHDVAKQTEKVTNDLDGEAWASVLYLTPNAPVTHGTGLFR
;
A
#
# COMPACT_ATOMS: atom_id res chain seq x y z
N MET A 1 12.89 6.82 9.55
CA MET A 1 13.72 6.59 8.33
C MET A 1 12.80 6.57 7.11
N ILE A 2 13.24 7.09 5.97
CA ILE A 2 12.52 7.02 4.68
C ILE A 2 13.42 6.28 3.71
N VAL A 3 12.86 5.33 2.97
CA VAL A 3 13.56 4.59 1.92
C VAL A 3 12.80 4.80 0.61
N ILE A 4 13.49 5.21 -0.43
CA ILE A 4 12.96 5.36 -1.79
C ILE A 4 13.65 4.32 -2.66
N GLN A 5 12.85 3.52 -3.37
CA GLN A 5 13.35 2.43 -4.19
C GLN A 5 12.66 2.41 -5.54
N ASP A 6 13.44 2.61 -6.59
CA ASP A 6 12.98 2.39 -7.97
C ASP A 6 13.03 0.92 -8.37
N ASN A 7 12.34 0.59 -9.45
CA ASN A 7 12.35 -0.76 -10.04
C ASN A 7 12.00 -1.85 -9.02
N PHE A 8 10.92 -1.63 -8.27
CA PHE A 8 10.44 -2.60 -7.29
C PHE A 8 10.05 -3.92 -7.95
N TYR A 9 9.26 -3.86 -9.04
CA TYR A 9 8.97 -5.00 -9.90
C TYR A 9 9.84 -4.98 -11.16
N PRO A 10 10.25 -6.15 -11.67
CA PRO A 10 10.94 -6.22 -12.96
C PRO A 10 10.05 -5.85 -14.14
N ASN A 11 8.73 -6.17 -14.07
CA ASN A 11 7.72 -5.88 -15.09
C ASN A 11 6.53 -5.16 -14.44
N PRO A 12 6.64 -3.86 -14.13
CA PRO A 12 5.58 -3.14 -13.42
C PRO A 12 4.29 -3.01 -14.23
N GLU A 13 4.37 -2.97 -15.56
CA GLU A 13 3.21 -2.92 -16.47
C GLU A 13 2.35 -4.18 -16.35
N GLU A 14 2.97 -5.36 -16.31
CA GLU A 14 2.27 -6.62 -16.12
C GLU A 14 1.53 -6.67 -14.77
N ILE A 15 2.18 -6.19 -13.73
CA ILE A 15 1.57 -6.11 -12.39
C ILE A 15 0.39 -5.13 -12.39
N ARG A 16 0.55 -3.99 -13.08
CA ARG A 16 -0.52 -3.01 -13.23
C ARG A 16 -1.72 -3.58 -13.98
N GLU A 17 -1.51 -4.29 -15.09
CA GLU A 17 -2.59 -4.94 -15.84
C GLU A 17 -3.32 -5.99 -14.98
N LYS A 18 -2.59 -6.84 -14.28
CA LYS A 18 -3.17 -7.83 -13.36
C LYS A 18 -3.96 -7.14 -12.24
N ALA A 19 -3.47 -6.03 -11.72
CA ALA A 19 -4.18 -5.25 -10.72
C ALA A 19 -5.48 -4.65 -11.26
N LEU A 20 -5.47 -4.05 -12.46
CA LEU A 20 -6.65 -3.44 -13.07
C LEU A 20 -7.74 -4.45 -13.42
N ASN A 21 -7.39 -5.71 -13.62
CA ASN A 21 -8.32 -6.81 -13.85
C ASN A 21 -8.93 -7.38 -12.55
N GLN A 22 -8.59 -6.83 -11.38
CA GLN A 22 -9.21 -7.23 -10.12
C GLN A 22 -10.52 -6.48 -9.86
N PHE A 23 -11.30 -7.01 -8.93
CA PHE A 23 -12.48 -6.30 -8.45
C PHE A 23 -12.09 -5.23 -7.43
N PHE A 24 -12.52 -3.99 -7.67
CA PHE A 24 -12.27 -2.87 -6.79
C PHE A 24 -13.52 -2.50 -6.00
N PHE A 25 -13.39 -2.39 -4.70
CA PHE A 25 -14.42 -1.91 -3.80
C PHE A 25 -14.32 -0.40 -3.64
N PRO A 26 -15.45 0.31 -3.64
CA PRO A 26 -15.44 1.75 -3.37
C PRO A 26 -15.00 2.03 -1.93
N GLY A 27 -14.27 3.11 -1.73
CA GLY A 27 -13.82 3.57 -0.42
C GLY A 27 -14.93 4.17 0.45
N VAL A 28 -16.20 4.00 0.05
CA VAL A 28 -17.35 4.60 0.74
C VAL A 28 -18.30 3.48 1.17
N LYS A 29 -18.72 3.50 2.44
CA LYS A 29 -19.75 2.63 2.99
C LYS A 29 -20.86 3.51 3.59
N GLY A 30 -21.99 3.59 2.88
CA GLY A 30 -23.05 4.53 3.21
C GLY A 30 -22.56 5.99 3.14
N LYS A 31 -22.66 6.75 4.23
CA LYS A 31 -22.16 8.14 4.31
C LYS A 31 -20.69 8.23 4.78
N LYS A 32 -20.07 7.11 5.16
CA LYS A 32 -18.71 7.09 5.71
C LYS A 32 -17.68 6.83 4.63
N VAL A 33 -16.71 7.73 4.48
CA VAL A 33 -15.52 7.51 3.67
C VAL A 33 -14.54 6.70 4.50
N MET A 34 -14.14 5.54 3.98
CA MET A 34 -13.21 4.60 4.63
C MET A 34 -11.77 4.83 4.14
N PHE A 35 -11.64 5.10 2.86
CA PHE A 35 -10.38 5.44 2.19
C PHE A 35 -10.69 6.13 0.85
N PRO A 36 -9.78 6.93 0.33
CA PRO A 36 -9.96 7.58 -0.95
C PRO A 36 -9.88 6.57 -2.12
N GLY A 37 -10.68 6.82 -3.18
CA GLY A 37 -10.71 6.00 -4.38
C GLY A 37 -11.35 4.63 -4.21
N GLN A 38 -10.80 3.65 -4.89
CA GLN A 38 -11.25 2.26 -4.87
C GLN A 38 -10.06 1.36 -4.51
N ARG A 39 -10.35 0.20 -3.91
CA ARG A 39 -9.31 -0.72 -3.46
C ARG A 39 -9.70 -2.18 -3.67
N THR A 40 -8.74 -3.02 -4.01
CA THR A 40 -8.92 -4.47 -3.98
C THR A 40 -8.92 -4.98 -2.53
N VAL A 41 -9.42 -6.20 -2.31
CA VAL A 41 -9.40 -6.81 -0.96
C VAL A 41 -7.96 -7.06 -0.49
N SER A 42 -7.12 -7.53 -1.41
CA SER A 42 -5.73 -7.89 -1.13
C SER A 42 -4.99 -8.02 -2.47
N THR A 43 -3.82 -8.64 -2.42
CA THR A 43 -3.07 -9.03 -3.61
C THR A 43 -3.83 -10.01 -4.49
N PHE A 44 -3.49 -10.05 -5.78
CA PHE A 44 -4.12 -10.97 -6.75
C PHE A 44 -3.59 -12.41 -6.65
N SER A 45 -2.46 -12.66 -6.02
CA SER A 45 -1.92 -14.02 -5.84
C SER A 45 -1.03 -14.16 -4.60
N ASN A 46 -0.81 -15.42 -4.18
CA ASN A 46 0.13 -15.75 -3.13
C ASN A 46 1.58 -15.43 -3.52
N GLU A 47 1.91 -15.68 -4.76
CA GLU A 47 3.26 -15.46 -5.31
C GLU A 47 3.60 -13.98 -5.24
N ASN A 48 2.67 -13.11 -5.64
CA ASN A 48 2.86 -11.67 -5.53
C ASN A 48 3.00 -11.22 -4.06
N PHE A 49 2.21 -11.77 -3.15
CA PHE A 49 2.31 -11.48 -1.73
C PHE A 49 3.70 -11.84 -1.17
N ILE A 50 4.19 -13.03 -1.48
CA ILE A 50 5.50 -13.50 -1.07
C ILE A 50 6.61 -12.66 -1.73
N TYR A 51 6.45 -12.35 -3.02
CA TYR A 51 7.39 -11.49 -3.75
C TYR A 51 7.54 -10.13 -3.05
N VAL A 52 6.42 -9.46 -2.76
CA VAL A 52 6.44 -8.15 -2.09
C VAL A 52 7.15 -8.24 -0.74
N LYS A 53 6.80 -9.23 0.08
CA LYS A 53 7.45 -9.43 1.39
C LYS A 53 8.96 -9.58 1.24
N ASN A 54 9.41 -10.50 0.39
CA ASN A 54 10.83 -10.80 0.20
C ASN A 54 11.59 -9.58 -0.37
N ARG A 55 10.94 -8.83 -1.28
CA ARG A 55 11.52 -7.63 -1.85
C ARG A 55 11.71 -6.54 -0.80
N LEU A 56 10.72 -6.33 0.06
CA LEU A 56 10.80 -5.41 1.19
C LEU A 56 11.89 -5.83 2.18
N GLU A 57 11.97 -7.10 2.56
CA GLU A 57 13.04 -7.61 3.43
C GLU A 57 14.43 -7.32 2.86
N LYS A 58 14.59 -7.50 1.55
CA LYS A 58 15.85 -7.21 0.85
C LYS A 58 16.19 -5.71 0.87
N ILE A 59 15.20 -4.85 0.59
CA ILE A 59 15.37 -3.38 0.58
C ILE A 59 15.73 -2.87 1.97
N LEU A 60 15.04 -3.36 2.99
CA LEU A 60 15.23 -2.93 4.38
C LEU A 60 16.46 -3.60 5.04
N ASN A 61 17.01 -4.65 4.41
CA ASN A 61 18.02 -5.53 5.00
C ASN A 61 17.60 -6.07 6.38
N ARG A 62 16.33 -6.42 6.53
CA ARG A 62 15.71 -6.88 7.78
C ARG A 62 14.64 -7.93 7.51
N LYS A 63 14.43 -8.84 8.46
CA LYS A 63 13.31 -9.78 8.43
C LYS A 63 12.02 -9.10 8.83
N ILE A 64 10.95 -9.36 8.07
CA ILE A 64 9.60 -8.93 8.40
C ILE A 64 8.92 -10.07 9.16
N ILE A 65 8.77 -9.89 10.47
CA ILE A 65 8.19 -10.89 11.39
C ILE A 65 6.66 -10.88 11.38
N HIS A 66 6.05 -9.76 10.97
CA HIS A 66 4.61 -9.63 10.87
C HIS A 66 4.22 -9.00 9.52
N PHE A 67 3.66 -9.80 8.62
CA PHE A 67 3.20 -9.38 7.29
C PHE A 67 1.84 -10.03 6.99
N PRO A 68 0.75 -9.49 7.56
CA PRO A 68 -0.56 -10.12 7.44
C PRO A 68 -1.15 -9.92 6.05
N LYS A 69 -1.89 -10.91 5.53
CA LYS A 69 -2.72 -10.80 4.32
C LYS A 69 -4.01 -9.99 4.52
N LYS A 70 -4.16 -9.37 5.67
CA LYS A 70 -5.36 -8.61 6.07
C LYS A 70 -5.09 -7.11 5.99
N ASN A 71 -6.14 -6.31 6.16
CA ASN A 71 -6.06 -4.86 6.34
C ASN A 71 -5.43 -4.11 5.16
N SER A 72 -5.74 -4.51 3.93
CA SER A 72 -5.26 -3.89 2.69
C SER A 72 -3.75 -4.02 2.43
N ASN A 73 -3.03 -4.80 3.22
CA ASN A 73 -1.63 -5.08 2.93
C ASN A 73 -1.49 -5.74 1.56
N THR A 74 -0.67 -5.19 0.69
CA THR A 74 -0.53 -5.55 -0.72
C THR A 74 -1.79 -5.40 -1.59
N ALA A 75 -2.81 -4.70 -1.10
CA ALA A 75 -3.97 -4.33 -1.91
C ALA A 75 -3.59 -3.24 -2.92
N PHE A 76 -4.24 -3.27 -4.08
CA PHE A 76 -4.12 -2.22 -5.07
C PHE A 76 -5.14 -1.13 -4.80
N THR A 77 -4.73 0.11 -4.95
CA THR A 77 -5.60 1.28 -4.80
C THR A 77 -5.67 2.00 -6.14
N LEU A 78 -6.89 2.25 -6.60
CA LEU A 78 -7.17 3.06 -7.78
C LEU A 78 -7.62 4.44 -7.32
N GLY A 79 -6.75 5.43 -7.50
CA GLY A 79 -7.09 6.83 -7.34
C GLY A 79 -7.92 7.28 -8.55
N LEU A 80 -9.10 7.85 -8.29
CA LEU A 80 -9.92 8.44 -9.33
C LEU A 80 -9.79 9.96 -9.23
N GLU A 81 -9.61 10.61 -10.36
CA GLU A 81 -9.66 12.07 -10.41
C GLU A 81 -11.10 12.52 -10.18
N THR A 82 -11.39 12.98 -8.98
CA THR A 82 -12.70 13.53 -8.63
C THR A 82 -12.54 14.92 -8.03
N LYS A 83 -13.45 15.84 -8.37
CA LYS A 83 -13.44 17.21 -7.86
C LYS A 83 -13.62 17.30 -6.32
N ASN A 84 -14.02 16.21 -5.68
CA ASN A 84 -14.31 16.14 -4.25
C ASN A 84 -13.33 15.22 -3.50
N TYR A 85 -12.08 15.15 -3.93
CA TYR A 85 -11.07 14.34 -3.27
C TYR A 85 -10.69 14.99 -1.93
N ILE A 86 -11.00 14.32 -0.85
CA ILE A 86 -10.57 14.76 0.49
C ILE A 86 -9.18 14.15 0.73
N ASN A 87 -8.17 14.99 0.63
CA ASN A 87 -6.82 14.67 1.09
C ASN A 87 -6.80 14.80 2.61
N TRP A 88 -6.41 13.77 3.30
CA TRP A 88 -6.26 13.81 4.76
C TRP A 88 -4.86 13.38 5.16
N VAL A 89 -4.35 14.08 6.12
CA VAL A 89 -3.15 13.67 6.85
C VAL A 89 -3.60 12.59 7.84
N HIS A 90 -2.95 11.43 7.81
CA HIS A 90 -3.28 10.34 8.71
C HIS A 90 -2.02 9.58 9.12
N HIS A 91 -2.17 8.71 10.08
CA HIS A 91 -1.14 7.85 10.58
C HIS A 91 -1.50 6.39 10.27
N ASP A 92 -0.61 5.67 9.60
CA ASP A 92 -0.87 4.32 9.08
C ASP A 92 -0.74 3.20 10.13
N VAL A 93 -0.30 3.53 11.34
CA VAL A 93 -0.13 2.52 12.41
C VAL A 93 -1.49 2.21 13.03
N ALA A 94 -2.05 1.06 12.70
CA ALA A 94 -3.23 0.55 13.37
C ALA A 94 -2.88 0.09 14.80
N LYS A 95 -3.82 0.19 15.74
CA LYS A 95 -3.66 -0.27 17.15
C LYS A 95 -3.13 -1.71 17.27
N GLN A 96 -3.52 -2.59 16.34
CA GLN A 96 -3.02 -3.96 16.30
C GLN A 96 -1.54 -4.04 15.91
N THR A 97 -1.10 -3.21 14.98
CA THR A 97 0.30 -3.14 14.56
C THR A 97 1.15 -2.58 15.69
N GLU A 98 0.66 -1.55 16.36
CA GLU A 98 1.32 -0.95 17.52
C GLU A 98 1.52 -1.97 18.64
N LYS A 99 0.49 -2.78 18.96
CA LYS A 99 0.62 -3.87 19.93
C LYS A 99 1.68 -4.88 19.52
N VAL A 100 1.65 -5.38 18.29
CA VAL A 100 2.64 -6.34 17.78
C VAL A 100 4.05 -5.76 17.83
N THR A 101 4.20 -4.48 17.45
CA THR A 101 5.50 -3.79 17.48
C THR A 101 6.05 -3.70 18.89
N ASN A 102 5.21 -3.35 19.85
CA ASN A 102 5.60 -3.24 21.26
C ASN A 102 5.93 -4.61 21.86
N ASP A 103 5.12 -5.63 21.57
CA ASP A 103 5.32 -6.99 22.09
C ASP A 103 6.61 -7.65 21.53
N LEU A 104 7.07 -7.22 20.34
CA LEU A 104 8.21 -7.82 19.65
C LEU A 104 9.45 -6.90 19.60
N ASP A 105 9.40 -5.76 20.26
CA ASP A 105 10.46 -4.74 20.21
C ASP A 105 10.89 -4.40 18.79
N GLY A 106 9.91 -4.27 17.91
CA GLY A 106 10.10 -4.11 16.48
C GLY A 106 9.74 -2.70 15.97
N GLU A 107 10.16 -2.42 14.74
CA GLU A 107 9.76 -1.22 14.03
C GLU A 107 8.58 -1.52 13.09
N ALA A 108 7.61 -0.61 13.01
CA ALA A 108 6.55 -0.66 12.02
C ALA A 108 6.96 0.13 10.77
N TRP A 109 6.66 -0.44 9.60
CA TRP A 109 6.93 0.16 8.31
C TRP A 109 5.64 0.25 7.49
N ALA A 110 5.41 1.39 6.86
CA ALA A 110 4.40 1.56 5.82
C ALA A 110 5.09 1.73 4.48
N SER A 111 4.51 1.17 3.43
CA SER A 111 5.02 1.32 2.07
C SER A 111 3.92 1.66 1.09
N VAL A 112 4.25 2.50 0.12
CA VAL A 112 3.39 2.83 -1.02
C VAL A 112 4.18 2.52 -2.29
N LEU A 113 3.55 1.82 -3.22
CA LEU A 113 4.12 1.46 -4.49
C LEU A 113 3.29 2.07 -5.63
N TYR A 114 3.90 2.96 -6.38
CA TYR A 114 3.25 3.61 -7.51
C TYR A 114 3.44 2.76 -8.78
N LEU A 115 2.31 2.40 -9.43
CA LEU A 115 2.29 1.63 -10.68
C LEU A 115 1.75 2.44 -11.88
N THR A 116 1.38 3.69 -11.66
CA THR A 116 0.88 4.56 -12.74
C THR A 116 2.06 5.09 -13.55
N PRO A 117 2.16 4.76 -14.84
CA PRO A 117 3.20 5.32 -15.70
C PRO A 117 2.99 6.82 -15.85
N ASN A 118 4.08 7.58 -15.90
CA ASN A 118 4.05 9.03 -16.14
C ASN A 118 3.10 9.80 -15.19
N ALA A 119 2.95 9.33 -13.96
CA ALA A 119 2.13 10.05 -12.97
C ALA A 119 2.65 11.49 -12.81
N PRO A 120 1.75 12.49 -12.76
CA PRO A 120 2.17 13.87 -12.51
C PRO A 120 2.91 13.99 -11.19
N VAL A 121 3.95 14.80 -11.12
CA VAL A 121 4.77 15.02 -9.89
C VAL A 121 3.96 15.60 -8.72
N THR A 122 2.78 16.16 -9.03
CA THR A 122 1.82 16.63 -8.02
C THR A 122 0.98 15.51 -7.40
N HIS A 123 1.02 14.29 -7.97
CA HIS A 123 0.29 13.13 -7.48
C HIS A 123 1.27 12.24 -6.70
N GLY A 124 1.11 12.15 -5.42
CA GLY A 124 1.97 11.36 -4.59
C GLY A 124 1.61 11.42 -3.11
N THR A 125 2.49 10.89 -2.28
CA THR A 125 2.35 10.92 -0.83
C THR A 125 3.23 12.02 -0.27
N GLY A 126 2.63 12.97 0.44
CA GLY A 126 3.35 13.98 1.22
C GLY A 126 3.66 13.46 2.62
N LEU A 127 4.83 13.80 3.13
CA LEU A 127 5.21 13.53 4.52
C LEU A 127 5.16 14.84 5.29
N PHE A 128 4.42 14.83 6.38
CA PHE A 128 4.22 16.00 7.24
C PHE A 128 4.80 15.73 8.63
N ARG A 129 5.40 16.76 9.23
CA ARG A 129 5.89 16.75 10.61
C ARG A 129 4.88 17.41 11.52
#